data_9f25aca099655b86ea5b2d2c094c9dd6
#
_entry.id   9f25aca099655b86ea5b2d2c094c9dd6
#
_cell.length_a   1.000
_cell.length_b   1.000
_cell.length_c   1.000
_cell.angle_alpha   90.00
_cell.angle_beta   90.00
_cell.angle_gamma   90.00
#
_symmetry.space_group_name_H-M   'P 1'
#
loop_
_entity.id
_entity.type
_entity.pdbx_description
1 polymer ?
#
loop_
_entity_poly.entity_id
_entity_poly.type
_entity_poly.pdbx_seq_one_letter_code
_entity_poly.pdbx_strand_id
1 'polypeptide(L)'
;DILMVLNKVEICGVNTSSLPILKSDEKEALFQKIKKGDSEAREQYIKGNLRLVLSVIKRFQNSNENADDLFQIGCIGLMKAVDNFDDTLNVKFSTYAVPMIIGEIRRYLRDYNSIRVSRSLRDIAYKAIYTKENMIKKNLKEPTIDEIADEIGIEKEMIVYALDAIQS
;
A
#
# COMPACT_ATOMS: atom_id res chain seq x y z
N ASP A 1 0.21 13.89 6.42
CA ASP A 1 0.53 14.10 5.02
C ASP A 1 1.75 13.25 4.64
N ILE A 2 1.54 12.26 3.76
CA ILE A 2 2.57 11.31 3.33
C ILE A 2 3.79 12.03 2.77
N LEU A 3 3.57 13.15 2.08
CA LEU A 3 4.65 13.93 1.50
C LEU A 3 5.59 14.50 2.57
N MET A 4 5.03 14.91 3.69
CA MET A 4 5.79 15.40 4.84
C MET A 4 6.54 14.28 5.53
N VAL A 5 5.92 13.12 5.62
CA VAL A 5 6.52 11.91 6.20
C VAL A 5 7.69 11.43 5.34
N LEU A 6 7.54 11.42 4.03
CA LEU A 6 8.58 10.97 3.10
C LEU A 6 9.79 11.92 3.06
N ASN A 7 9.62 13.19 3.42
CA ASN A 7 10.71 14.17 3.37
C ASN A 7 11.51 14.29 4.66
N LYS A 8 10.99 13.81 5.80
CA LYS A 8 11.58 14.08 7.12
C LYS A 8 11.71 12.87 8.05
N VAL A 9 11.27 11.67 7.68
CA VAL A 9 11.12 10.57 8.63
C VAL A 9 11.83 9.31 8.16
N GLU A 10 12.28 8.51 9.11
CA GLU A 10 12.75 7.15 8.87
C GLU A 10 11.59 6.29 8.39
N ILE A 11 11.76 5.65 7.24
CA ILE A 11 10.85 4.65 6.71
C ILE A 11 11.56 3.31 6.78
N CYS A 12 10.99 2.34 7.48
CA CYS A 12 11.58 1.00 7.70
C CYS A 12 13.00 1.07 8.29
N GLY A 13 13.25 2.08 9.15
CA GLY A 13 14.57 2.31 9.72
C GLY A 13 15.57 2.96 8.77
N VAL A 14 15.12 3.41 7.59
CA VAL A 14 15.96 4.09 6.60
C VAL A 14 15.67 5.57 6.63
N ASN A 15 16.72 6.38 6.83
CA ASN A 15 16.59 7.84 6.76
C ASN A 15 16.50 8.26 5.29
N THR A 16 15.34 8.81 4.91
CA THR A 16 15.07 9.19 3.51
C THR A 16 15.95 10.32 2.99
N SER A 17 16.51 11.15 3.88
CA SER A 17 17.39 12.23 3.49
C SER A 17 18.82 11.79 3.19
N SER A 18 19.21 10.60 3.67
CA SER A 18 20.57 10.06 3.55
C SER A 18 20.64 8.79 2.69
N LEU A 19 19.67 8.58 1.82
CA LEU A 19 19.70 7.44 0.90
C LEU A 19 20.91 7.53 -0.02
N PRO A 20 21.64 6.42 -0.22
CA PRO A 20 22.80 6.42 -1.10
C PRO A 20 22.40 6.71 -2.54
N ILE A 21 23.23 7.47 -3.23
CA ILE A 21 23.07 7.76 -4.64
C ILE A 21 24.24 7.12 -5.37
N LEU A 22 23.94 6.26 -6.32
CA LEU A 22 24.94 5.65 -7.18
C LEU A 22 25.01 6.41 -8.52
N LYS A 23 26.23 6.65 -8.97
CA LYS A 23 26.48 7.18 -10.31
C LYS A 23 26.24 6.08 -11.36
N SER A 24 26.03 6.49 -12.61
CA SER A 24 25.71 5.55 -13.68
C SER A 24 26.81 4.49 -13.89
N ASP A 25 28.08 4.89 -13.80
CA ASP A 25 29.22 3.97 -13.91
C ASP A 25 29.31 3.00 -12.75
N GLU A 26 29.02 3.46 -11.51
CA GLU A 26 28.97 2.61 -10.32
C GLU A 26 27.84 1.59 -10.44
N LYS A 27 26.67 2.01 -10.91
CA LYS A 27 25.52 1.12 -11.13
C LYS A 27 25.83 0.03 -12.12
N GLU A 28 26.47 0.38 -13.23
CA GLU A 28 26.84 -0.57 -14.26
C GLU A 28 27.85 -1.59 -13.73
N ALA A 29 28.87 -1.12 -13.01
CA ALA A 29 29.86 -2.00 -12.40
C ALA A 29 29.23 -2.98 -11.41
N LEU A 30 28.34 -2.50 -10.55
CA LEU A 30 27.61 -3.35 -9.59
C LEU A 30 26.74 -4.37 -10.32
N PHE A 31 26.04 -3.95 -11.38
CA PHE A 31 25.17 -4.84 -12.12
C PHE A 31 25.94 -5.96 -12.78
N GLN A 32 27.13 -5.69 -13.30
CA GLN A 32 27.99 -6.75 -13.87
C GLN A 32 28.39 -7.79 -12.80
N LYS A 33 28.64 -7.34 -11.57
CA LYS A 33 28.91 -8.25 -10.45
C LYS A 33 27.69 -9.08 -10.07
N ILE A 34 26.50 -8.47 -10.11
CA ILE A 34 25.23 -9.16 -9.84
C ILE A 34 25.03 -10.31 -10.83
N LYS A 35 25.34 -10.11 -12.10
CA LYS A 35 25.25 -11.15 -13.13
C LYS A 35 26.14 -12.35 -12.81
N LYS A 36 27.24 -12.13 -12.08
CA LYS A 36 28.17 -13.18 -11.67
C LYS A 36 27.78 -13.83 -10.33
N GLY A 37 26.64 -13.45 -9.76
CA GLY A 37 26.13 -14.02 -8.51
C GLY A 37 26.61 -13.35 -7.25
N ASP A 38 27.14 -12.13 -7.31
CA ASP A 38 27.61 -11.38 -6.13
C ASP A 38 26.41 -10.82 -5.36
N SER A 39 26.10 -11.42 -4.22
CA SER A 39 24.98 -11.04 -3.38
C SER A 39 25.18 -9.69 -2.68
N GLU A 40 26.42 -9.34 -2.35
CA GLU A 40 26.73 -8.04 -1.75
C GLU A 40 26.52 -6.91 -2.75
N ALA A 41 26.93 -7.11 -3.99
CA ALA A 41 26.68 -6.14 -5.07
C ALA A 41 25.19 -5.95 -5.32
N ARG A 42 24.41 -7.02 -5.23
CA ARG A 42 22.95 -6.97 -5.34
C ARG A 42 22.35 -6.10 -4.24
N GLU A 43 22.77 -6.29 -3.01
CA GLU A 43 22.30 -5.49 -1.88
C GLU A 43 22.63 -4.01 -2.05
N GLN A 44 23.86 -3.71 -2.45
CA GLN A 44 24.30 -2.33 -2.70
C GLN A 44 23.50 -1.68 -3.85
N TYR A 45 23.20 -2.44 -4.90
CA TYR A 45 22.44 -1.96 -6.04
C TYR A 45 21.00 -1.63 -5.62
N ILE A 46 20.39 -2.51 -4.83
CA ILE A 46 19.03 -2.28 -4.30
C ILE A 46 19.03 -1.02 -3.44
N LYS A 47 19.96 -0.88 -2.50
CA LYS A 47 20.09 0.30 -1.64
C LYS A 47 20.25 1.59 -2.46
N GLY A 48 21.05 1.53 -3.51
CA GLY A 48 21.29 2.67 -4.40
C GLY A 48 20.08 3.08 -5.26
N ASN A 49 19.05 2.23 -5.32
CA ASN A 49 17.84 2.49 -6.09
C ASN A 49 16.58 2.67 -5.22
N LEU A 50 16.72 2.74 -3.90
CA LEU A 50 15.60 2.95 -2.99
C LEU A 50 14.85 4.26 -3.27
N ARG A 51 15.51 5.26 -3.85
CA ARG A 51 14.87 6.50 -4.25
C ARG A 51 13.78 6.28 -5.29
N LEU A 52 13.89 5.27 -6.14
CA LEU A 52 12.85 4.90 -7.09
C LEU A 52 11.58 4.48 -6.36
N VAL A 53 11.73 3.69 -5.29
CA VAL A 53 10.60 3.27 -4.46
C VAL A 53 9.92 4.47 -3.83
N LEU A 54 10.69 5.39 -3.25
CA LEU A 54 10.14 6.61 -2.66
C LEU A 54 9.39 7.46 -3.68
N SER A 55 9.93 7.63 -4.88
CA SER A 55 9.28 8.42 -5.93
C SER A 55 7.94 7.80 -6.35
N VAL A 56 7.86 6.47 -6.37
CA VAL A 56 6.63 5.77 -6.68
C VAL A 56 5.60 5.92 -5.56
N ILE A 57 6.04 5.78 -4.30
CA ILE A 57 5.15 5.91 -3.14
C ILE A 57 4.46 7.26 -3.12
N LYS A 58 5.15 8.32 -3.52
CA LYS A 58 4.57 9.66 -3.62
C LYS A 58 3.34 9.72 -4.52
N ARG A 59 3.23 8.84 -5.51
CA ARG A 59 2.05 8.74 -6.38
C ARG A 59 0.84 8.13 -5.69
N PHE A 60 1.04 7.45 -4.55
CA PHE A 60 -0.01 6.80 -3.77
C PHE A 60 -0.34 7.57 -2.49
N GLN A 61 -0.05 8.86 -2.44
CA GLN A 61 -0.25 9.70 -1.25
C GLN A 61 -1.72 9.83 -0.82
N ASN A 62 -2.65 9.54 -1.71
CA ASN A 62 -4.08 9.54 -1.41
C ASN A 62 -4.58 8.21 -0.84
N SER A 63 -3.73 7.20 -0.77
CA SER A 63 -4.08 5.94 -0.14
C SER A 63 -4.05 6.10 1.39
N ASN A 64 -4.92 5.36 2.08
CA ASN A 64 -4.97 5.37 3.54
C ASN A 64 -3.93 4.41 4.16
N GLU A 65 -3.06 3.84 3.34
CA GLU A 65 -2.06 2.89 3.80
C GLU A 65 -0.86 3.59 4.43
N ASN A 66 -0.21 2.89 5.35
CA ASN A 66 1.00 3.35 6.00
C ASN A 66 2.16 3.42 5.00
N ALA A 67 2.93 4.51 5.03
CA ALA A 67 4.07 4.70 4.14
C ALA A 67 5.12 3.60 4.29
N ASP A 68 5.33 3.08 5.51
CA ASP A 68 6.28 1.98 5.76
C ASP A 68 5.85 0.71 5.03
N ASP A 69 4.55 0.39 5.08
CA ASP A 69 4.02 -0.79 4.39
C ASP A 69 4.17 -0.67 2.88
N LEU A 70 3.84 0.49 2.33
CA LEU A 70 4.00 0.76 0.90
C LEU A 70 5.46 0.69 0.48
N PHE A 71 6.37 1.19 1.31
CA PHE A 71 7.81 1.13 1.04
C PHE A 71 8.31 -0.32 1.02
N GLN A 72 7.91 -1.15 1.98
CA GLN A 72 8.27 -2.56 2.01
C GLN A 72 7.77 -3.30 0.76
N ILE A 73 6.52 -3.08 0.39
CA ILE A 73 5.94 -3.69 -0.81
C ILE A 73 6.65 -3.19 -2.08
N GLY A 74 6.93 -1.89 -2.14
CA GLY A 74 7.69 -1.29 -3.24
C GLY A 74 9.09 -1.88 -3.38
N CYS A 75 9.75 -2.17 -2.26
CA CYS A 75 11.06 -2.82 -2.26
C CYS A 75 11.00 -4.24 -2.83
N ILE A 76 9.91 -4.97 -2.62
CA ILE A 76 9.71 -6.28 -3.25
C ILE A 76 9.69 -6.13 -4.77
N GLY A 77 8.97 -5.13 -5.29
CA GLY A 77 8.96 -4.83 -6.72
C GLY A 77 10.34 -4.45 -7.26
N LEU A 78 11.10 -3.68 -6.48
CA LEU A 78 12.48 -3.32 -6.83
C LEU A 78 13.38 -4.55 -6.89
N MET A 79 13.31 -5.44 -5.91
CA MET A 79 14.09 -6.68 -5.89
C MET A 79 13.77 -7.56 -7.09
N LYS A 80 12.50 -7.71 -7.43
CA LYS A 80 12.08 -8.46 -8.62
C LYS A 80 12.63 -7.82 -9.89
N ALA A 81 12.65 -6.49 -9.96
CA ALA A 81 13.20 -5.77 -11.10
C ALA A 81 14.71 -6.02 -11.25
N VAL A 82 15.46 -5.98 -10.14
CA VAL A 82 16.89 -6.25 -10.15
C VAL A 82 17.17 -7.68 -10.65
N ASP A 83 16.40 -8.64 -10.17
CA ASP A 83 16.60 -10.06 -10.50
C ASP A 83 16.21 -10.41 -11.94
N ASN A 84 15.34 -9.63 -12.56
CA ASN A 84 14.82 -9.91 -13.91
C ASN A 84 15.28 -8.92 -14.98
N PHE A 85 16.04 -7.91 -14.64
CA PHE A 85 16.47 -6.89 -15.57
C PHE A 85 17.49 -7.45 -16.59
N ASP A 86 17.24 -7.15 -17.86
CA ASP A 86 18.14 -7.47 -18.96
C ASP A 86 18.79 -6.17 -19.47
N ASP A 87 20.07 -5.99 -19.15
CA ASP A 87 20.83 -4.79 -19.52
C ASP A 87 21.22 -4.76 -21.01
N THR A 88 20.99 -5.86 -21.72
CA THR A 88 21.28 -5.93 -23.18
C THR A 88 20.21 -5.23 -24.02
N LEU A 89 19.04 -4.94 -23.43
CA LEU A 89 17.90 -4.34 -24.15
C LEU A 89 17.99 -2.83 -24.34
N ASN A 90 19.09 -2.20 -23.93
CA ASN A 90 19.33 -0.77 -24.10
C ASN A 90 18.25 0.12 -23.50
N VAL A 91 17.68 -0.31 -22.36
CA VAL A 91 16.66 0.41 -21.58
C VAL A 91 17.26 0.74 -20.24
N LYS A 92 16.98 1.92 -19.70
CA LYS A 92 17.41 2.29 -18.35
C LYS A 92 16.73 1.41 -17.31
N PHE A 93 17.46 1.02 -16.26
CA PHE A 93 16.90 0.23 -15.18
C PHE A 93 15.66 0.89 -14.57
N SER A 94 15.68 2.20 -14.34
CA SER A 94 14.54 2.92 -13.78
C SER A 94 13.27 2.78 -14.63
N THR A 95 13.40 2.80 -15.96
CA THR A 95 12.28 2.61 -16.88
C THR A 95 11.64 1.24 -16.72
N TYR A 96 12.46 0.23 -16.47
CA TYR A 96 11.99 -1.15 -16.23
C TYR A 96 11.44 -1.32 -14.82
N ALA A 97 12.12 -0.78 -13.80
CA ALA A 97 11.80 -1.01 -12.39
C ALA A 97 10.53 -0.30 -11.94
N VAL A 98 10.28 0.93 -12.39
CA VAL A 98 9.14 1.72 -11.92
C VAL A 98 7.80 1.01 -12.17
N PRO A 99 7.49 0.48 -13.36
CA PRO A 99 6.25 -0.28 -13.55
C PRO A 99 6.13 -1.50 -12.64
N MET A 100 7.23 -2.19 -12.35
CA MET A 100 7.22 -3.35 -11.46
C MET A 100 6.94 -2.96 -10.01
N ILE A 101 7.50 -1.86 -9.56
CA ILE A 101 7.22 -1.31 -8.22
C ILE A 101 5.75 -0.91 -8.12
N ILE A 102 5.24 -0.18 -9.10
CA ILE A 102 3.84 0.23 -9.17
C ILE A 102 2.92 -0.99 -9.17
N GLY A 103 3.26 -2.02 -9.94
CA GLY A 103 2.47 -3.23 -10.03
C GLY A 103 2.34 -3.96 -8.71
N GLU A 104 3.43 -4.08 -7.94
CA GLU A 104 3.40 -4.70 -6.61
C GLU A 104 2.55 -3.90 -5.63
N ILE A 105 2.67 -2.57 -5.64
CA ILE A 105 1.89 -1.71 -4.75
C ILE A 105 0.40 -1.78 -5.09
N ARG A 106 0.04 -1.72 -6.38
CA ARG A 106 -1.36 -1.82 -6.82
C ARG A 106 -1.98 -3.15 -6.44
N ARG A 107 -1.24 -4.25 -6.61
CA ARG A 107 -1.70 -5.57 -6.21
C ARG A 107 -1.95 -5.64 -4.71
N TYR A 108 -1.01 -5.15 -3.91
CA TYR A 108 -1.16 -5.09 -2.46
C TYR A 108 -2.38 -4.27 -2.04
N LEU A 109 -2.55 -3.07 -2.59
CA LEU A 109 -3.68 -2.21 -2.27
C LEU A 109 -5.01 -2.87 -2.62
N ARG A 110 -5.10 -3.48 -3.79
CA ARG A 110 -6.30 -4.17 -4.24
C ARG A 110 -6.66 -5.32 -3.31
N ASP A 111 -5.71 -6.20 -3.03
CA ASP A 111 -5.96 -7.41 -2.25
C ASP A 111 -6.19 -7.09 -0.77
N TYR A 112 -5.36 -6.23 -0.20
CA TYR A 112 -5.47 -5.86 1.21
C TYR A 112 -6.69 -5.00 1.49
N ASN A 113 -6.96 -4.00 0.67
CA ASN A 113 -8.13 -3.13 0.84
C ASN A 113 -9.44 -3.88 0.65
N SER A 114 -9.51 -4.81 -0.30
CA SER A 114 -10.69 -5.62 -0.51
C SER A 114 -11.04 -6.45 0.73
N ILE A 115 -10.05 -7.10 1.34
CA ILE A 115 -10.24 -7.88 2.57
C ILE A 115 -10.65 -6.97 3.73
N ARG A 116 -9.98 -5.85 3.90
CA ARG A 116 -10.23 -4.91 4.99
C ARG A 116 -11.61 -4.27 4.89
N VAL A 117 -11.99 -3.81 3.70
CA VAL A 117 -13.31 -3.23 3.44
C VAL A 117 -14.39 -4.27 3.66
N SER A 118 -14.19 -5.50 3.20
CA SER A 118 -15.13 -6.60 3.40
C SER A 118 -15.39 -6.89 4.87
N ARG A 119 -14.34 -6.95 5.71
CA ARG A 119 -14.49 -7.16 7.16
C ARG A 119 -15.17 -5.99 7.83
N SER A 120 -14.74 -4.77 7.50
CA SER A 120 -15.31 -3.56 8.07
C SER A 120 -16.80 -3.42 7.71
N LEU A 121 -17.17 -3.68 6.47
CA LEU A 121 -18.56 -3.64 6.03
C LEU A 121 -19.41 -4.70 6.73
N ARG A 122 -18.87 -5.91 6.88
CA ARG A 122 -19.55 -7.00 7.60
C ARG A 122 -19.81 -6.62 9.06
N ASP A 123 -18.80 -6.07 9.74
CA ASP A 123 -18.91 -5.64 11.13
C ASP A 123 -19.96 -4.54 11.28
N ILE A 124 -19.97 -3.57 10.39
CA ILE A 124 -20.97 -2.49 10.39
C ILE A 124 -22.36 -3.06 10.17
N ALA A 125 -22.52 -3.96 9.21
CA ALA A 125 -23.81 -4.58 8.91
C ALA A 125 -24.36 -5.36 10.10
N TYR A 126 -23.54 -6.20 10.74
CA TYR A 126 -23.96 -6.97 11.91
C TYR A 126 -24.31 -6.07 13.08
N LYS A 127 -23.54 -5.01 13.31
CA LYS A 127 -23.80 -4.04 14.34
C LYS A 127 -25.15 -3.31 14.13
N ALA A 128 -25.41 -2.96 12.88
CA ALA A 128 -26.67 -2.32 12.51
C ALA A 128 -27.88 -3.26 12.72
N ILE A 129 -27.76 -4.52 12.29
CA ILE A 129 -28.81 -5.52 12.47
C ILE A 129 -29.08 -5.79 13.95
N TYR A 130 -28.04 -5.99 14.75
CA TYR A 130 -28.14 -6.20 16.18
C TYR A 130 -28.81 -5.03 16.89
N THR A 131 -28.39 -3.80 16.57
CA THR A 131 -28.97 -2.58 17.13
C THR A 131 -30.44 -2.43 16.75
N LYS A 132 -30.78 -2.71 15.49
CA LYS A 132 -32.18 -2.69 15.01
C LYS A 132 -33.04 -3.64 15.80
N GLU A 133 -32.60 -4.89 15.99
CA GLU A 133 -33.35 -5.88 16.75
C GLU A 133 -33.58 -5.45 18.21
N ASN A 134 -32.55 -4.90 18.86
CA ASN A 134 -32.66 -4.42 20.22
C ASN A 134 -33.60 -3.21 20.33
N MET A 135 -33.58 -2.31 19.37
CA MET A 135 -34.45 -1.14 19.34
C MET A 135 -35.92 -1.55 19.14
N ILE A 136 -36.17 -2.57 18.30
CA ILE A 136 -37.51 -3.12 18.10
C ILE A 136 -38.04 -3.71 19.43
N LYS A 137 -37.23 -4.48 20.12
CA LYS A 137 -37.61 -5.10 21.40
C LYS A 137 -37.90 -4.05 22.47
N LYS A 138 -37.13 -2.98 22.51
CA LYS A 138 -37.24 -1.93 23.53
C LYS A 138 -38.39 -0.98 23.26
N ASN A 139 -38.60 -0.57 22.03
CA ASN A 139 -39.54 0.49 21.66
C ASN A 139 -40.81 -0.02 20.97
N LEU A 140 -40.89 -1.32 20.70
CA LEU A 140 -42.02 -1.97 19.98
C LEU A 140 -42.32 -1.32 18.62
N LYS A 141 -41.32 -0.71 18.01
CA LYS A 141 -41.43 0.02 16.76
C LYS A 141 -40.12 -0.21 15.95
N GLU A 142 -40.24 -0.32 14.66
CA GLU A 142 -39.09 -0.43 13.77
C GLU A 142 -38.36 0.91 13.69
N PRO A 143 -37.04 0.95 14.01
CA PRO A 143 -36.28 2.18 13.92
C PRO A 143 -35.96 2.56 12.48
N THR A 144 -35.79 3.85 12.25
CA THR A 144 -35.28 4.36 10.98
C THR A 144 -33.76 4.14 10.91
N ILE A 145 -33.21 4.22 9.71
CA ILE A 145 -31.75 4.14 9.54
C ILE A 145 -31.05 5.27 10.25
N ASP A 146 -31.65 6.47 10.27
CA ASP A 146 -31.13 7.61 11.01
C ASP A 146 -31.03 7.34 12.52
N GLU A 147 -32.05 6.70 13.10
CA GLU A 147 -32.06 6.32 14.51
C GLU A 147 -30.97 5.29 14.81
N ILE A 148 -30.76 4.31 13.93
CA ILE A 148 -29.70 3.30 14.05
C ILE A 148 -28.33 3.99 13.97
N ALA A 149 -28.15 4.89 13.00
CA ALA A 149 -26.92 5.63 12.79
C ALA A 149 -26.53 6.44 14.02
N ASP A 150 -27.50 7.12 14.63
CA ASP A 150 -27.29 7.90 15.87
C ASP A 150 -26.88 7.00 17.04
N GLU A 151 -27.52 5.83 17.16
CA GLU A 151 -27.24 4.89 18.26
C GLU A 151 -25.83 4.30 18.18
N ILE A 152 -25.38 3.92 16.97
CA ILE A 152 -24.06 3.26 16.81
C ILE A 152 -22.93 4.23 16.46
N GLY A 153 -23.25 5.50 16.14
CA GLY A 153 -22.24 6.51 15.83
C GLY A 153 -21.56 6.32 14.46
N ILE A 154 -22.28 5.72 13.51
CA ILE A 154 -21.78 5.49 12.15
C ILE A 154 -22.69 6.24 11.17
N GLU A 155 -22.11 6.83 10.13
CA GLU A 155 -22.85 7.56 9.13
C GLU A 155 -23.89 6.67 8.42
N LYS A 156 -25.07 7.20 8.20
CA LYS A 156 -26.20 6.53 7.54
C LYS A 156 -25.80 5.88 6.21
N GLU A 157 -25.06 6.62 5.39
CA GLU A 157 -24.63 6.16 4.07
C GLU A 157 -23.75 4.91 4.16
N MET A 158 -22.91 4.85 5.17
CA MET A 158 -22.05 3.70 5.40
C MET A 158 -22.85 2.47 5.83
N ILE A 159 -23.89 2.67 6.65
CA ILE A 159 -24.78 1.58 7.09
C ILE A 159 -25.55 1.00 5.89
N VAL A 160 -26.10 1.87 5.03
CA VAL A 160 -26.81 1.44 3.81
C VAL A 160 -25.88 0.65 2.91
N TYR A 161 -24.69 1.16 2.68
CA TYR A 161 -23.68 0.49 1.86
C TYR A 161 -23.30 -0.88 2.42
N ALA A 162 -23.10 -0.97 3.73
CA ALA A 162 -22.73 -2.22 4.39
C ALA A 162 -23.86 -3.27 4.31
N LEU A 163 -25.11 -2.86 4.52
CA LEU A 163 -26.27 -3.76 4.43
C LEU A 163 -26.47 -4.28 3.01
N ASP A 164 -26.28 -3.43 2.01
CA ASP A 164 -26.35 -3.85 0.60
C ASP A 164 -25.24 -4.84 0.26
N ALA A 165 -24.04 -4.62 0.79
CA ALA A 165 -22.87 -5.46 0.51
C ALA A 165 -23.05 -6.90 1.01
N ILE A 166 -23.73 -7.13 2.13
CA ILE A 166 -23.94 -8.48 2.67
C ILE A 166 -25.07 -9.24 1.99
N GLN A 167 -25.91 -8.55 1.22
CA GLN A 167 -27.05 -9.16 0.50
C GLN A 167 -26.67 -9.68 -0.90
N SER A 168 -25.54 -9.26 -1.42
CA SER A 168 -25.08 -9.63 -2.78
C SER A 168 -24.19 -10.87 -2.81
#